data_6b4d4f80cd1d390983b400767d848d78
#
_entry.id   6b4d4f80cd1d390983b400767d848d78
#
_cell.length_a   1.000
_cell.length_b   1.000
_cell.length_c   1.000
_cell.angle_alpha   90.00
_cell.angle_beta   90.00
_cell.angle_gamma   90.00
#
_symmetry.space_group_name_H-M   'P 1'
#
loop_
_entity.id
_entity.type
_entity.pdbx_description
1 polymer ?
#
loop_
_entity_poly.entity_id
_entity_poly.type
_entity_poly.pdbx_seq_one_letter_code
_entity_poly.pdbx_strand_id
1 'polypeptide(L)'
;MKENMINIPELHRSSIIIDAHSDAIGDSLGLWVKEERPLGKRSTWGQFDIPRAMEGGLTAILLAISYYPQLGGSPARQALRFID
;
A
#
# COMPACT_ATOMS: atom_id res chain seq x y z
N MET A 1 -22.33 25.99 -14.06
CA MET A 1 -21.53 27.19 -13.81
C MET A 1 -20.12 26.76 -13.47
N LYS A 2 -19.17 27.28 -14.21
CA LYS A 2 -17.76 26.84 -14.06
C LYS A 2 -17.19 27.20 -12.70
N GLU A 3 -17.57 28.32 -12.12
CA GLU A 3 -17.08 28.77 -10.82
C GLU A 3 -17.53 27.86 -9.66
N ASN A 4 -18.54 27.02 -9.90
CA ASN A 4 -19.03 26.09 -8.90
C ASN A 4 -18.51 24.66 -9.11
N MET A 5 -17.71 24.48 -10.15
CA MET A 5 -17.17 23.14 -10.45
C MET A 5 -15.94 22.88 -9.62
N ILE A 6 -15.89 21.70 -9.02
CA ILE A 6 -14.74 21.25 -8.24
C ILE A 6 -13.71 20.64 -9.19
N ASN A 7 -12.47 21.11 -9.11
CA ASN A 7 -11.34 20.46 -9.78
C ASN A 7 -10.89 19.30 -8.91
N ILE A 8 -11.34 18.11 -9.24
CA ILE A 8 -11.07 16.92 -8.44
C ILE A 8 -9.58 16.60 -8.29
N PRO A 9 -8.77 16.62 -9.36
CA PRO A 9 -7.33 16.41 -9.20
C PRO A 9 -6.65 17.41 -8.28
N GLU A 10 -7.04 18.68 -8.36
CA GLU A 10 -6.48 19.72 -7.51
C GLU A 10 -6.92 19.56 -6.05
N LEU A 11 -8.21 19.30 -5.83
CA LEU A 11 -8.71 19.01 -4.50
C LEU A 11 -7.98 17.84 -3.87
N HIS A 12 -7.77 16.79 -4.63
CA HIS A 12 -7.08 15.59 -4.16
C HIS A 12 -5.65 15.91 -3.77
N ARG A 13 -4.90 16.64 -4.60
CA ARG A 13 -3.52 17.02 -4.31
C ARG A 13 -3.38 17.95 -3.12
N SER A 14 -4.35 18.81 -2.88
CA SER A 14 -4.33 19.76 -1.77
C SER A 14 -4.85 19.17 -0.47
N SER A 15 -5.39 17.97 -0.50
CA SER A 15 -5.96 17.30 0.67
C SER A 15 -4.97 16.33 1.28
N ILE A 16 -5.18 16.02 2.55
CA ILE A 16 -4.48 14.94 3.23
C ILE A 16 -5.28 13.67 2.99
N ILE A 17 -4.68 12.71 2.28
CA ILE A 17 -5.32 11.45 1.93
C ILE A 17 -4.61 10.33 2.67
N ILE A 18 -5.34 9.65 3.55
CA ILE A 18 -4.78 8.56 4.36
C ILE A 18 -5.56 7.29 4.08
N ASP A 19 -4.85 6.24 3.68
CA ASP A 19 -5.40 4.90 3.61
C ASP A 19 -5.17 4.22 4.96
N ALA A 20 -6.24 3.88 5.65
CA ALA A 20 -6.17 3.35 7.00
C ALA A 20 -5.84 1.86 7.08
N HIS A 21 -5.85 1.15 5.96
CA HIS A 21 -5.55 -0.28 5.95
C HIS A 21 -5.16 -0.75 4.56
N SER A 22 -4.00 -1.38 4.45
CA SER A 22 -3.57 -2.04 3.22
C SER A 22 -2.78 -3.29 3.55
N ASP A 23 -3.05 -4.36 2.82
CA ASP A 23 -2.33 -5.64 2.93
C ASP A 23 -1.18 -5.76 1.91
N ALA A 24 -0.67 -4.63 1.44
CA ALA A 24 0.35 -4.60 0.39
C ALA A 24 1.65 -5.31 0.77
N ILE A 25 1.95 -5.44 2.07
CA ILE A 25 3.14 -6.18 2.52
C ILE A 25 3.05 -7.64 2.09
N GLY A 26 1.88 -8.26 2.22
CA GLY A 26 1.66 -9.63 1.75
C GLY A 26 1.93 -9.76 0.26
N ASP A 27 1.44 -8.83 -0.54
CA ASP A 27 1.73 -8.78 -1.97
C ASP A 27 3.24 -8.67 -2.23
N SER A 28 3.90 -7.78 -1.52
CA SER A 28 5.34 -7.53 -1.71
C SER A 28 6.18 -8.76 -1.40
N LEU A 29 5.79 -9.53 -0.39
CA LEU A 29 6.51 -10.73 0.01
C LEU A 29 6.12 -11.98 -0.82
N GLY A 30 5.20 -11.83 -1.75
CA GLY A 30 4.79 -12.93 -2.61
C GLY A 30 3.96 -14.00 -1.90
N LEU A 31 3.18 -13.60 -0.88
CA LEU A 31 2.38 -14.57 -0.11
C LEU A 31 1.23 -15.17 -0.92
N TRP A 32 0.69 -14.39 -1.86
CA TRP A 32 -0.46 -14.80 -2.67
C TRP A 32 -0.04 -15.40 -4.01
N VAL A 33 1.12 -14.98 -4.50
CA VAL A 33 1.72 -15.48 -5.74
C VAL A 33 3.19 -15.77 -5.47
N LYS A 34 3.81 -16.63 -6.24
CA LYS A 34 5.20 -17.02 -6.04
C LYS A 34 6.19 -16.01 -6.60
N GLU A 35 5.91 -14.74 -6.39
CA GLU A 35 6.74 -13.67 -6.92
C GLU A 35 6.75 -12.51 -5.94
N GLU A 36 7.94 -12.16 -5.45
CA GLU A 36 8.13 -10.97 -4.65
C GLU A 36 8.12 -9.74 -5.54
N ARG A 37 7.61 -8.63 -5.03
CA ARG A 37 7.74 -7.35 -5.70
C ARG A 37 8.02 -6.23 -4.71
N PRO A 38 9.08 -5.46 -4.94
CA PRO A 38 9.37 -4.33 -4.05
C PRO A 38 8.30 -3.25 -4.20
N LEU A 39 7.82 -2.73 -3.07
CA LEU A 39 6.81 -1.67 -3.07
C LEU A 39 7.35 -0.33 -3.62
N GLY A 40 8.66 -0.17 -3.66
CA GLY A 40 9.29 1.06 -4.18
C GLY A 40 9.32 1.16 -5.70
N LYS A 41 8.93 0.12 -6.41
CA LYS A 41 8.91 0.11 -7.87
C LYS A 41 7.51 0.01 -8.41
N ARG A 42 7.24 0.70 -9.52
CA ARG A 42 5.97 0.58 -10.22
C ARG A 42 5.77 -0.85 -10.69
N SER A 43 4.57 -1.39 -10.42
CA SER A 43 4.21 -2.75 -10.81
C SER A 43 3.03 -2.75 -11.76
N THR A 44 2.95 -3.80 -12.57
CA THR A 44 1.83 -4.01 -13.47
C THR A 44 0.74 -4.88 -12.83
N TRP A 45 1.00 -5.39 -11.62
CA TRP A 45 0.02 -6.18 -10.87
C TRP A 45 0.01 -5.76 -9.41
N GLY A 46 -0.98 -6.23 -8.67
CA GLY A 46 -1.19 -5.84 -7.30
C GLY A 46 -1.87 -4.48 -7.19
N GLN A 47 -2.29 -4.14 -5.98
CA GLN A 47 -3.11 -2.96 -5.74
C GLN A 47 -2.31 -1.71 -5.39
N PHE A 48 -1.06 -1.88 -4.97
CA PHE A 48 -0.29 -0.77 -4.41
C PHE A 48 1.19 -0.87 -4.76
N ASP A 49 1.76 0.25 -5.11
CA ASP A 49 3.20 0.53 -5.04
C ASP A 49 3.38 2.03 -4.79
N ILE A 50 4.54 2.40 -4.28
CA ILE A 50 4.81 3.79 -3.90
C ILE A 50 4.72 4.74 -5.09
N PRO A 51 5.28 4.44 -6.26
CA PRO A 51 5.14 5.34 -7.42
C PRO A 51 3.70 5.63 -7.78
N ARG A 52 2.83 4.61 -7.84
CA ARG A 52 1.41 4.83 -8.16
C ARG A 52 0.68 5.58 -7.05
N ALA A 53 1.03 5.29 -5.79
CA ALA A 53 0.46 6.00 -4.66
C ALA A 53 0.77 7.49 -4.69
N MET A 54 2.02 7.85 -5.01
CA MET A 54 2.42 9.25 -5.12
C MET A 54 1.72 9.94 -6.28
N GLU A 55 1.58 9.28 -7.41
CA GLU A 55 0.83 9.82 -8.55
C GLU A 55 -0.64 10.04 -8.19
N GLY A 56 -1.21 9.13 -7.41
CA GLY A 56 -2.60 9.23 -6.95
C GLY A 56 -2.83 10.25 -5.85
N GLY A 57 -1.78 10.84 -5.29
CA GLY A 57 -1.90 11.86 -4.26
C GLY A 57 -2.06 11.32 -2.86
N LEU A 58 -1.71 10.06 -2.61
CA LEU A 58 -1.77 9.48 -1.27
C LEU A 58 -0.75 10.16 -0.36
N THR A 59 -1.18 10.55 0.84
CA THR A 59 -0.31 11.21 1.83
C THR A 59 0.34 10.20 2.76
N ALA A 60 -0.44 9.24 3.24
CA ALA A 60 0.03 8.24 4.17
C ALA A 60 -0.78 6.96 4.03
N ILE A 61 -0.20 5.85 4.43
CA ILE A 61 -0.85 4.55 4.40
C ILE A 61 -0.46 3.75 5.62
N LEU A 62 -1.42 3.04 6.19
CA LEU A 62 -1.17 2.10 7.28
C LEU A 62 -1.09 0.69 6.68
N LEU A 63 0.13 0.17 6.65
CA LEU A 63 0.38 -1.17 6.14
C LEU A 63 0.10 -2.19 7.23
N ALA A 64 -0.80 -3.12 6.95
CA ALA A 64 -1.17 -4.15 7.89
C ALA A 64 -0.08 -5.22 7.99
N ILE A 65 0.20 -5.62 9.21
CA ILE A 65 1.09 -6.73 9.51
C ILE A 65 0.22 -7.80 10.16
N SER A 66 -0.01 -8.89 9.43
CA SER A 66 -0.88 -9.97 9.88
C SER A 66 -0.07 -11.23 10.15
N TYR A 67 -0.58 -12.07 11.02
CA TYR A 67 0.03 -13.37 11.28
C TYR A 67 -0.51 -14.39 10.29
N TYR A 68 0.39 -15.09 9.64
CA TYR A 68 0.07 -16.15 8.68
C TYR A 68 0.60 -17.49 9.21
N PRO A 69 -0.26 -18.33 9.82
CA PRO A 69 0.17 -19.59 10.40
C PRO A 69 0.94 -20.50 9.42
N GLN A 70 0.58 -20.44 8.14
CA GLN A 70 1.20 -21.26 7.10
C GLN A 70 2.67 -20.93 6.87
N LEU A 71 3.13 -19.76 7.29
CA LEU A 71 4.54 -19.38 7.16
C LEU A 71 5.41 -19.92 8.28
N GLY A 72 4.80 -20.41 9.37
CA GLY A 72 5.52 -20.92 10.53
C GLY A 72 6.14 -19.81 11.38
N GLY A 73 6.78 -20.21 12.48
CA GLY A 73 7.38 -19.28 13.43
C GLY A 73 6.35 -18.64 14.35
N SER A 74 6.82 -17.77 15.23
CA SER A 74 5.94 -17.05 16.17
C SER A 74 5.35 -15.82 15.51
N PRO A 75 4.21 -15.31 16.01
CA PRO A 75 3.66 -14.05 15.53
C PRO A 75 4.65 -12.89 15.63
N ALA A 76 5.39 -12.79 16.71
CA ALA A 76 6.38 -11.73 16.90
C ALA A 76 7.49 -11.79 15.85
N ARG A 77 7.98 -12.99 15.55
CA ARG A 77 9.02 -13.18 14.53
C ARG A 77 8.52 -12.79 13.15
N GLN A 78 7.30 -13.17 12.81
CA GLN A 78 6.71 -12.77 11.54
C GLN A 78 6.55 -11.26 11.44
N ALA A 79 6.06 -10.61 12.50
CA ALA A 79 5.89 -9.16 12.50
C ALA A 79 7.22 -8.44 12.27
N LEU A 80 8.29 -8.86 12.94
CA LEU A 80 9.61 -8.27 12.75
C LEU A 80 10.11 -8.47 11.31
N ARG A 81 9.88 -9.62 10.73
CA ARG A 81 10.25 -9.90 9.35
C ARG A 81 9.51 -9.00 8.36
N PHE A 82 8.22 -8.72 8.62
CA PHE A 82 7.41 -7.88 7.73
C PHE A 82 7.83 -6.41 7.81
N ILE A 83 8.30 -5.96 8.96
CA ILE A 83 8.76 -4.59 9.14
C ILE A 83 10.13 -4.39 8.48
N ASP A 84 10.97 -5.39 8.51
CA ASP A 84 12.31 -5.34 7.96
C ASP A 84 12.29 -5.38 6.43
#